data_990963b2e8ebe0ec4e929b3133b6fd2d
#
_entry.id   990963b2e8ebe0ec4e929b3133b6fd2d
#
_cell.length_a   1.000
_cell.length_b   1.000
_cell.length_c   1.000
_cell.angle_alpha   90.00
_cell.angle_beta   90.00
_cell.angle_gamma   90.00
#
_symmetry.space_group_name_H-M   'P 1'
#
loop_
_entity.id
_entity.type
_entity.pdbx_description
1 polymer ?
#
loop_
_entity_poly.entity_id
_entity_poly.type
_entity_poly.pdbx_seq_one_letter_code
_entity_poly.pdbx_strand_id
1 'polypeptide(L)'
;MLVSLLEWSGVLFSFLSVGYLMEIRIDLWQTIPLFIAASVIGIVSMIPGEIGSFDVMMIIGLSAIGVPRETVVVWILLYRLFYYIIPFLIGIVFFFKNIGSTFDQRYSGIPKQLATEIAHKIVVVLLYFSGIMLVLSATIPQAFTEFRWLHSLNPLKFHFIIQFPSILLGFLLIVMGRGIAARVKRAYLPTIFLIALALFYVLLSDFSFTPVIFLSILLLIILASKNELFREQLIYSWEWRTIDGIIIGALTLLYIVIGVYNLPDFPHRRHHFISFFLFPSEKIWFSGLLAIIAVSFMIVLFVHFLQGEKKQIGEAFNEEKALKILTTYGGNSDSQLIFLKDKRMFAYEKDGEPTVLLQFACFNNKCIVMGDPSGKKEDFPEAIEAFIEETDRLCYLPVFYETSEEIVMILHEFGYDFIKMGEEAYVDLNSFTTSGKKMKGTRAVLNRIEREGFTFDVLQPPFSAEQMSIFKNISDNWLGSRKEKGFL
;
A
#
# COMPACT_ATOMS: atom_id res chain seq x y z
N MET A 1 9.67 -11.13 -37.53
CA MET A 1 9.26 -10.08 -38.47
C MET A 1 7.83 -10.28 -38.98
N LEU A 2 7.48 -11.42 -39.57
CA LEU A 2 6.13 -11.67 -40.12
C LEU A 2 5.03 -11.72 -39.04
N VAL A 3 5.34 -12.30 -37.87
CA VAL A 3 4.43 -12.36 -36.71
C VAL A 3 4.17 -10.95 -36.15
N SER A 4 5.22 -10.13 -35.98
CA SER A 4 5.07 -8.76 -35.50
C SER A 4 4.26 -7.87 -36.46
N LEU A 5 4.43 -8.09 -37.77
CA LEU A 5 3.64 -7.37 -38.77
C LEU A 5 2.15 -7.75 -38.70
N LEU A 6 1.84 -9.04 -38.52
CA LEU A 6 0.47 -9.51 -38.32
C LEU A 6 -0.15 -8.95 -37.04
N GLU A 7 0.62 -8.93 -35.95
CA GLU A 7 0.19 -8.37 -34.67
C GLU A 7 -0.18 -6.88 -34.81
N TRP A 8 0.71 -6.05 -35.32
CA TRP A 8 0.45 -4.63 -35.52
C TRP A 8 -0.67 -4.34 -36.54
N SER A 9 -0.79 -5.19 -37.56
CA SER A 9 -1.92 -5.10 -38.49
C SER A 9 -3.25 -5.42 -37.80
N GLY A 10 -3.27 -6.39 -36.88
CA GLY A 10 -4.44 -6.70 -36.06
C GLY A 10 -4.83 -5.56 -35.11
N VAL A 11 -3.85 -4.90 -34.52
CA VAL A 11 -4.06 -3.74 -33.64
C VAL A 11 -4.70 -2.59 -34.41
N LEU A 12 -4.11 -2.25 -35.56
CA LEU A 12 -4.64 -1.22 -36.47
C LEU A 12 -6.05 -1.57 -36.96
N PHE A 13 -6.26 -2.83 -37.37
CA PHE A 13 -7.57 -3.29 -37.81
C PHE A 13 -8.63 -3.15 -36.71
N SER A 14 -8.30 -3.48 -35.47
CA SER A 14 -9.20 -3.30 -34.32
C SER A 14 -9.57 -1.84 -34.12
N PHE A 15 -8.60 -0.92 -34.21
CA PHE A 15 -8.84 0.52 -34.12
C PHE A 15 -9.77 1.03 -35.21
N LEU A 16 -9.48 0.66 -36.46
CA LEU A 16 -10.29 1.07 -37.61
C LEU A 16 -11.71 0.48 -37.58
N SER A 17 -11.85 -0.77 -37.12
CA SER A 17 -13.15 -1.43 -36.98
C SER A 17 -14.06 -0.70 -35.99
N VAL A 18 -13.52 -0.23 -34.86
CA VAL A 18 -14.29 0.58 -33.89
C VAL A 18 -14.74 1.88 -34.52
N GLY A 19 -13.86 2.59 -35.25
CA GLY A 19 -14.22 3.81 -35.93
C GLY A 19 -15.30 3.60 -37.01
N TYR A 20 -15.20 2.50 -37.76
CA TYR A 20 -16.21 2.12 -38.77
C TYR A 20 -17.58 1.83 -38.12
N LEU A 21 -17.61 1.09 -37.02
CA LEU A 21 -18.84 0.80 -36.26
C LEU A 21 -19.48 2.05 -35.63
N MET A 22 -18.68 3.10 -35.40
CA MET A 22 -19.17 4.40 -34.93
C MET A 22 -19.69 5.29 -36.10
N GLU A 23 -19.73 4.75 -37.31
CA GLU A 23 -20.14 5.48 -38.54
C GLU A 23 -19.28 6.73 -38.82
N ILE A 24 -18.03 6.74 -38.36
CA ILE A 24 -17.09 7.82 -38.64
C ILE A 24 -16.57 7.67 -40.06
N ARG A 25 -16.60 8.75 -40.85
CA ARG A 25 -15.95 8.77 -42.17
C ARG A 25 -14.44 8.73 -41.98
N ILE A 26 -13.85 7.54 -42.21
CA ILE A 26 -12.42 7.30 -42.02
C ILE A 26 -11.70 7.44 -43.36
N ASP A 27 -10.80 8.38 -43.46
CA ASP A 27 -9.81 8.42 -44.54
C ASP A 27 -8.59 7.56 -44.15
N LEU A 28 -8.49 6.38 -44.73
CA LEU A 28 -7.44 5.42 -44.42
C LEU A 28 -6.04 5.96 -44.68
N TRP A 29 -5.89 6.77 -45.75
CA TRP A 29 -4.58 7.34 -46.12
C TRP A 29 -4.03 8.34 -45.09
N GLN A 30 -4.90 8.99 -44.35
CA GLN A 30 -4.53 9.92 -43.28
C GLN A 30 -4.51 9.25 -41.91
N THR A 31 -5.43 8.34 -41.65
CA THR A 31 -5.58 7.69 -40.33
C THR A 31 -4.47 6.67 -40.04
N ILE A 32 -4.06 5.87 -41.05
CA ILE A 32 -3.03 4.84 -40.86
C ILE A 32 -1.67 5.44 -40.48
N PRO A 33 -1.11 6.43 -41.21
CA PRO A 33 0.15 7.06 -40.82
C PRO A 33 0.08 7.71 -39.44
N LEU A 34 -1.06 8.34 -39.11
CA LEU A 34 -1.29 8.96 -37.83
C LEU A 34 -1.29 7.95 -36.70
N PHE A 35 -1.97 6.81 -36.89
CA PHE A 35 -1.98 5.72 -35.92
C PHE A 35 -0.56 5.18 -35.66
N ILE A 36 0.21 4.96 -36.74
CA ILE A 36 1.60 4.49 -36.65
C ILE A 36 2.46 5.51 -35.88
N ALA A 37 2.34 6.80 -36.20
CA ALA A 37 3.07 7.85 -35.51
C ALA A 37 2.70 7.95 -34.03
N ALA A 38 1.40 7.85 -33.69
CA ALA A 38 0.93 7.85 -32.33
C ALA A 38 1.43 6.63 -31.53
N SER A 39 1.44 5.45 -32.14
CA SER A 39 1.96 4.24 -31.54
C SER A 39 3.47 4.32 -31.28
N VAL A 40 4.24 4.84 -32.24
CA VAL A 40 5.69 5.05 -32.05
C VAL A 40 5.97 6.02 -30.88
N ILE A 41 5.22 7.12 -30.78
CA ILE A 41 5.33 8.06 -29.66
C ILE A 41 4.90 7.40 -28.35
N GLY A 42 3.84 6.58 -28.39
CA GLY A 42 3.40 5.76 -27.27
C GLY A 42 4.51 4.87 -26.71
N ILE A 43 5.17 4.12 -27.58
CA ILE A 43 6.29 3.23 -27.22
C ILE A 43 7.48 4.03 -26.68
N VAL A 44 7.87 5.12 -27.33
CA VAL A 44 8.99 5.97 -26.90
C VAL A 44 8.74 6.61 -25.54
N SER A 45 7.48 6.88 -25.19
CA SER A 45 7.12 7.43 -23.88
C SER A 45 7.39 6.50 -22.71
N MET A 46 7.62 5.21 -22.96
CA MET A 46 7.78 4.14 -21.95
C MET A 46 6.65 4.06 -20.90
N ILE A 47 5.50 4.65 -21.19
CA ILE A 47 4.33 4.59 -20.32
C ILE A 47 3.61 3.26 -20.55
N PRO A 48 3.35 2.44 -19.52
CA PRO A 48 2.65 1.17 -19.67
C PRO A 48 1.29 1.36 -20.36
N GLY A 49 1.06 0.62 -21.45
CA GLY A 49 -0.17 0.71 -22.24
C GLY A 49 -0.32 1.99 -23.05
N GLU A 50 0.76 2.79 -23.22
CA GLU A 50 0.79 4.03 -24.02
C GLU A 50 -0.26 5.07 -23.57
N ILE A 51 -0.70 4.98 -22.27
CA ILE A 51 -1.78 5.82 -21.74
C ILE A 51 -1.35 7.28 -21.71
N GLY A 52 -2.12 8.12 -22.39
CA GLY A 52 -1.89 9.56 -22.50
C GLY A 52 -1.10 9.96 -23.73
N SER A 53 0.07 9.39 -24.00
CA SER A 53 0.90 9.77 -25.16
C SER A 53 0.25 9.42 -26.51
N PHE A 54 -0.19 8.18 -26.66
CA PHE A 54 -0.98 7.75 -27.82
C PHE A 54 -2.29 8.53 -27.93
N ASP A 55 -3.02 8.67 -26.80
CA ASP A 55 -4.33 9.30 -26.77
C ASP A 55 -4.27 10.77 -27.22
N VAL A 56 -3.33 11.52 -26.69
CA VAL A 56 -3.16 12.94 -27.04
C VAL A 56 -2.81 13.09 -28.52
N MET A 57 -1.89 12.26 -29.04
CA MET A 57 -1.53 12.30 -30.47
C MET A 57 -2.70 11.96 -31.37
N MET A 58 -3.50 10.96 -31.02
CA MET A 58 -4.69 10.58 -31.78
C MET A 58 -5.77 11.66 -31.71
N ILE A 59 -5.99 12.29 -30.54
CA ILE A 59 -6.97 13.38 -30.38
C ILE A 59 -6.56 14.57 -31.25
N ILE A 60 -5.29 14.98 -31.20
CA ILE A 60 -4.80 16.10 -32.00
C ILE A 60 -4.87 15.77 -33.49
N GLY A 61 -4.36 14.64 -33.90
CA GLY A 61 -4.25 14.26 -35.30
C GLY A 61 -5.59 14.03 -36.00
N LEU A 62 -6.49 13.25 -35.40
CA LEU A 62 -7.82 13.01 -35.94
C LEU A 62 -8.69 14.28 -35.92
N SER A 63 -8.51 15.15 -34.94
CA SER A 63 -9.20 16.46 -34.93
C SER A 63 -8.70 17.36 -36.03
N ALA A 64 -7.41 17.31 -36.37
CA ALA A 64 -6.84 18.08 -37.46
C ALA A 64 -7.36 17.66 -38.84
N ILE A 65 -7.75 16.40 -39.00
CA ILE A 65 -8.38 15.88 -40.24
C ILE A 65 -9.90 15.99 -40.23
N GLY A 66 -10.48 16.72 -39.26
CA GLY A 66 -11.89 17.08 -39.28
C GLY A 66 -12.82 16.18 -38.46
N VAL A 67 -12.28 15.24 -37.67
CA VAL A 67 -13.11 14.44 -36.74
C VAL A 67 -13.33 15.22 -35.44
N PRO A 68 -14.59 15.39 -34.96
CA PRO A 68 -14.87 16.10 -33.73
C PRO A 68 -14.12 15.49 -32.54
N ARG A 69 -13.48 16.32 -31.70
CA ARG A 69 -12.66 15.88 -30.57
C ARG A 69 -13.39 14.91 -29.64
N GLU A 70 -14.66 15.19 -29.38
CA GLU A 70 -15.51 14.33 -28.53
C GLU A 70 -15.67 12.93 -29.12
N THR A 71 -15.86 12.85 -30.42
CA THR A 71 -15.99 11.59 -31.15
C THR A 71 -14.67 10.79 -31.12
N VAL A 72 -13.52 11.48 -31.27
CA VAL A 72 -12.19 10.86 -31.18
C VAL A 72 -11.95 10.27 -29.80
N VAL A 73 -12.31 10.98 -28.74
CA VAL A 73 -12.14 10.48 -27.35
C VAL A 73 -12.97 9.22 -27.14
N VAL A 74 -14.24 9.21 -27.59
CA VAL A 74 -15.10 8.01 -27.50
C VAL A 74 -14.52 6.87 -28.30
N TRP A 75 -14.00 7.13 -29.50
CA TRP A 75 -13.36 6.13 -30.34
C TRP A 75 -12.18 5.48 -29.66
N ILE A 76 -11.26 6.27 -29.09
CA ILE A 76 -10.08 5.77 -28.37
C ILE A 76 -10.52 4.95 -27.13
N LEU A 77 -11.51 5.41 -26.39
CA LEU A 77 -12.01 4.71 -25.21
C LEU A 77 -12.63 3.34 -25.57
N LEU A 78 -13.45 3.29 -26.63
CA LEU A 78 -14.01 2.03 -27.13
C LEU A 78 -12.92 1.10 -27.65
N TYR A 79 -11.94 1.62 -28.38
CA TYR A 79 -10.77 0.86 -28.79
C TYR A 79 -10.03 0.25 -27.59
N ARG A 80 -9.76 1.04 -26.52
CA ARG A 80 -9.13 0.54 -25.30
C ARG A 80 -10.00 -0.49 -24.58
N LEU A 81 -11.30 -0.30 -24.56
CA LEU A 81 -12.24 -1.26 -23.97
C LEU A 81 -12.17 -2.61 -24.68
N PHE A 82 -12.27 -2.61 -26.01
CA PHE A 82 -12.32 -3.85 -26.79
C PHE A 82 -10.96 -4.51 -26.98
N TYR A 83 -9.89 -3.74 -27.09
CA TYR A 83 -8.56 -4.27 -27.36
C TYR A 83 -7.76 -4.59 -26.10
N TYR A 84 -7.90 -3.81 -25.00
CA TYR A 84 -7.15 -4.02 -23.75
C TYR A 84 -8.02 -4.62 -22.65
N ILE A 85 -9.14 -3.98 -22.31
CA ILE A 85 -9.89 -4.31 -21.11
C ILE A 85 -10.62 -5.64 -21.25
N ILE A 86 -11.37 -5.84 -22.32
CA ILE A 86 -12.13 -7.07 -22.52
C ILE A 86 -11.20 -8.29 -22.68
N PRO A 87 -10.15 -8.28 -23.53
CA PRO A 87 -9.20 -9.40 -23.61
C PRO A 87 -8.47 -9.66 -22.28
N PHE A 88 -8.14 -8.62 -21.53
CA PHE A 88 -7.54 -8.76 -20.21
C PHE A 88 -8.48 -9.47 -19.23
N LEU A 89 -9.76 -9.06 -19.18
CA LEU A 89 -10.77 -9.73 -18.34
C LEU A 89 -11.02 -11.18 -18.76
N ILE A 90 -11.10 -11.43 -20.08
CA ILE A 90 -11.21 -12.79 -20.62
C ILE A 90 -9.97 -13.59 -20.26
N GLY A 91 -8.78 -13.00 -20.40
CA GLY A 91 -7.50 -13.61 -20.01
C GLY A 91 -7.47 -14.01 -18.54
N ILE A 92 -7.96 -13.14 -17.66
CA ILE A 92 -8.13 -13.44 -16.22
C ILE A 92 -9.04 -14.66 -16.03
N VAL A 93 -10.19 -14.70 -16.69
CA VAL A 93 -11.14 -15.83 -16.56
C VAL A 93 -10.51 -17.14 -17.06
N PHE A 94 -9.83 -17.11 -18.20
CA PHE A 94 -9.12 -18.28 -18.74
C PHE A 94 -7.93 -18.68 -17.85
N PHE A 95 -7.21 -17.73 -17.29
CA PHE A 95 -6.14 -17.97 -16.34
C PHE A 95 -6.66 -18.74 -15.13
N PHE A 96 -7.77 -18.27 -14.53
CA PHE A 96 -8.40 -18.98 -13.41
C PHE A 96 -8.97 -20.36 -13.77
N LYS A 97 -9.51 -20.53 -14.98
CA LYS A 97 -10.18 -21.76 -15.39
C LYS A 97 -9.23 -22.87 -15.85
N ASN A 98 -8.20 -22.57 -16.61
CA ASN A 98 -7.34 -23.56 -17.26
C ASN A 98 -5.95 -23.74 -16.61
N ILE A 99 -5.43 -22.71 -15.94
CA ILE A 99 -4.09 -22.76 -15.37
C ILE A 99 -4.13 -23.18 -13.90
N GLY A 100 -5.30 -23.08 -13.25
CA GLY A 100 -5.43 -23.30 -11.80
C GLY A 100 -5.03 -24.67 -11.30
N SER A 101 -5.24 -25.75 -12.03
CA SER A 101 -4.96 -27.10 -11.51
C SER A 101 -3.60 -27.66 -11.97
N THR A 102 -3.24 -27.49 -13.23
CA THR A 102 -2.05 -28.13 -13.82
C THR A 102 -0.78 -27.28 -13.63
N PHE A 103 -0.93 -25.95 -13.68
CA PHE A 103 0.20 -25.03 -13.47
C PHE A 103 0.49 -24.83 -11.97
N ASP A 104 -0.54 -24.83 -11.13
CA ASP A 104 -0.41 -24.69 -9.69
C ASP A 104 0.38 -25.85 -9.07
N GLN A 105 0.12 -27.08 -9.54
CA GLN A 105 0.89 -28.27 -9.14
C GLN A 105 2.36 -28.22 -9.63
N ARG A 106 2.63 -27.60 -10.79
CA ARG A 106 3.98 -27.55 -11.37
C ARG A 106 4.86 -26.45 -10.77
N TYR A 107 4.26 -25.40 -10.21
CA TYR A 107 4.94 -24.24 -9.65
C TYR A 107 4.61 -23.98 -8.16
N SER A 108 4.27 -25.04 -7.42
CA SER A 108 4.09 -24.97 -5.95
C SER A 108 3.11 -23.89 -5.47
N GLY A 109 2.03 -23.61 -6.21
CA GLY A 109 0.99 -22.67 -5.82
C GLY A 109 1.27 -21.19 -6.14
N ILE A 110 2.46 -20.84 -6.63
CA ILE A 110 2.84 -19.45 -6.93
C ILE A 110 1.89 -18.73 -7.90
N PRO A 111 1.43 -19.35 -9.02
CA PRO A 111 0.52 -18.68 -9.95
C PRO A 111 -0.83 -18.34 -9.34
N LYS A 112 -1.36 -19.18 -8.45
CA LYS A 112 -2.61 -18.93 -7.74
C LYS A 112 -2.47 -17.79 -6.74
N GLN A 113 -1.38 -17.77 -5.98
CA GLN A 113 -1.08 -16.68 -5.04
C GLN A 113 -0.97 -15.34 -5.76
N LEU A 114 -0.22 -15.29 -6.88
CA LEU A 114 -0.09 -14.08 -7.69
C LEU A 114 -1.44 -13.60 -8.26
N ALA A 115 -2.25 -14.52 -8.75
CA ALA A 115 -3.57 -14.20 -9.29
C ALA A 115 -4.52 -13.65 -8.21
N THR A 116 -4.53 -14.24 -7.01
CA THR A 116 -5.33 -13.74 -5.89
C THR A 116 -4.83 -12.38 -5.40
N GLU A 117 -3.53 -12.15 -5.39
CA GLU A 117 -2.98 -10.84 -5.03
C GLU A 117 -3.34 -9.75 -6.04
N ILE A 118 -3.25 -10.03 -7.35
CA ILE A 118 -3.67 -9.11 -8.41
C ILE A 118 -5.18 -8.84 -8.31
N ALA A 119 -6.00 -9.86 -8.14
CA ALA A 119 -7.44 -9.71 -7.97
C ALA A 119 -7.78 -8.83 -6.76
N HIS A 120 -7.09 -9.03 -5.64
CA HIS A 120 -7.25 -8.22 -4.44
C HIS A 120 -6.89 -6.73 -4.70
N LYS A 121 -5.76 -6.45 -5.36
CA LYS A 121 -5.35 -5.08 -5.75
C LYS A 121 -6.39 -4.42 -6.67
N ILE A 122 -6.94 -5.17 -7.63
CA ILE A 122 -7.99 -4.67 -8.53
C ILE A 122 -9.24 -4.28 -7.73
N VAL A 123 -9.69 -5.12 -6.80
CA VAL A 123 -10.86 -4.80 -5.93
C VAL A 123 -10.64 -3.52 -5.15
N VAL A 124 -9.46 -3.35 -4.56
CA VAL A 124 -9.10 -2.12 -3.83
C VAL A 124 -9.18 -0.90 -4.72
N VAL A 125 -8.60 -0.96 -5.93
CA VAL A 125 -8.65 0.13 -6.91
C VAL A 125 -10.09 0.45 -7.31
N LEU A 126 -10.93 -0.57 -7.56
CA LEU A 126 -12.35 -0.37 -7.91
C LEU A 126 -13.14 0.26 -6.76
N LEU A 127 -12.87 -0.09 -5.50
CA LEU A 127 -13.50 0.53 -4.34
C LEU A 127 -13.13 2.01 -4.20
N TYR A 128 -11.83 2.34 -4.30
CA TYR A 128 -11.38 3.73 -4.29
C TYR A 128 -11.97 4.53 -5.44
N PHE A 129 -11.92 3.97 -6.66
CA PHE A 129 -12.50 4.59 -7.85
C PHE A 129 -14.00 4.86 -7.66
N SER A 130 -14.75 3.88 -7.17
CA SER A 130 -16.18 4.04 -6.90
C SER A 130 -16.45 5.16 -5.89
N GLY A 131 -15.69 5.20 -4.80
CA GLY A 131 -15.83 6.23 -3.78
C GLY A 131 -15.51 7.62 -4.31
N ILE A 132 -14.40 7.78 -5.02
CA ILE A 132 -14.00 9.05 -5.63
C ILE A 132 -15.03 9.52 -6.67
N MET A 133 -15.50 8.61 -7.54
CA MET A 133 -16.51 8.95 -8.55
C MET A 133 -17.84 9.40 -7.93
N LEU A 134 -18.25 8.80 -6.82
CA LEU A 134 -19.44 9.22 -6.09
C LEU A 134 -19.30 10.64 -5.52
N VAL A 135 -18.17 10.96 -4.88
CA VAL A 135 -17.92 12.30 -4.36
C VAL A 135 -17.82 13.32 -5.49
N LEU A 136 -17.10 13.00 -6.57
CA LEU A 136 -16.98 13.89 -7.74
C LEU A 136 -18.32 14.11 -8.43
N SER A 137 -19.16 13.09 -8.56
CA SER A 137 -20.49 13.23 -9.17
C SER A 137 -21.40 14.17 -8.37
N ALA A 138 -21.25 14.19 -7.06
CA ALA A 138 -21.96 15.14 -6.20
C ALA A 138 -21.36 16.55 -6.25
N THR A 139 -20.04 16.66 -6.49
CA THR A 139 -19.30 17.94 -6.50
C THR A 139 -19.46 18.68 -7.82
N ILE A 140 -19.42 17.98 -8.95
CA ILE A 140 -19.43 18.56 -10.30
C ILE A 140 -20.52 17.85 -11.13
N PRO A 141 -21.80 18.10 -10.82
CA PRO A 141 -22.90 17.38 -11.48
C PRO A 141 -22.93 17.59 -13.00
N GLN A 142 -22.68 18.80 -13.46
CA GLN A 142 -22.76 19.14 -14.89
C GLN A 142 -21.60 18.54 -15.71
N ALA A 143 -20.43 18.29 -15.09
CA ALA A 143 -19.33 17.61 -15.76
C ALA A 143 -19.73 16.24 -16.30
N PHE A 144 -20.59 15.53 -15.59
CA PHE A 144 -21.07 14.21 -15.99
C PHE A 144 -22.20 14.25 -17.02
N THR A 145 -22.85 15.40 -17.19
CA THR A 145 -23.90 15.58 -18.20
C THR A 145 -23.37 16.15 -19.51
N GLU A 146 -22.41 17.05 -19.47
CA GLU A 146 -21.83 17.70 -20.67
C GLU A 146 -20.76 16.84 -21.34
N PHE A 147 -19.91 16.12 -20.55
CA PHE A 147 -18.92 15.21 -21.10
C PHE A 147 -19.51 13.80 -21.24
N ARG A 148 -19.97 13.45 -22.43
CA ARG A 148 -20.52 12.11 -22.72
C ARG A 148 -19.62 10.96 -22.30
N TRP A 149 -18.30 11.11 -22.41
CA TRP A 149 -17.34 10.08 -22.00
C TRP A 149 -17.28 9.91 -20.47
N LEU A 150 -17.34 11.02 -19.69
CA LEU A 150 -17.41 10.95 -18.23
C LEU A 150 -18.75 10.32 -17.78
N HIS A 151 -19.82 10.61 -18.50
CA HIS A 151 -21.12 9.99 -18.27
C HIS A 151 -21.09 8.47 -18.53
N SER A 152 -20.34 8.02 -19.56
CA SER A 152 -20.17 6.59 -19.83
C SER A 152 -19.22 5.90 -18.85
N LEU A 153 -18.25 6.62 -18.28
CA LEU A 153 -17.34 6.15 -17.24
C LEU A 153 -17.95 6.22 -15.83
N ASN A 154 -19.06 6.94 -15.65
CA ASN A 154 -19.75 6.97 -14.36
C ASN A 154 -20.61 5.69 -14.23
N PRO A 155 -20.07 4.59 -13.65
CA PRO A 155 -20.79 3.34 -13.52
C PRO A 155 -21.98 3.48 -12.56
N LEU A 156 -21.97 4.55 -11.77
CA LEU A 156 -22.96 4.86 -10.75
C LEU A 156 -23.71 6.12 -11.17
N LYS A 157 -24.57 6.06 -12.20
CA LYS A 157 -25.43 7.16 -12.62
C LYS A 157 -26.37 7.60 -11.50
N PHE A 158 -25.80 8.12 -10.40
CA PHE A 158 -26.58 8.67 -9.31
C PHE A 158 -27.25 9.94 -9.80
N HIS A 159 -28.57 9.94 -9.83
CA HIS A 159 -29.35 11.14 -10.09
C HIS A 159 -29.20 12.12 -8.92
N PHE A 160 -28.90 13.33 -9.27
CA PHE A 160 -28.43 14.46 -8.45
C PHE A 160 -29.45 15.00 -7.41
N ILE A 161 -30.51 14.28 -7.13
CA ILE A 161 -31.60 14.84 -6.30
C ILE A 161 -31.18 14.98 -4.83
N ILE A 162 -30.17 14.17 -4.36
CA ILE A 162 -29.72 14.26 -2.98
C ILE A 162 -28.19 14.02 -2.95
N GLN A 163 -27.39 15.07 -2.85
CA GLN A 163 -25.92 15.00 -2.73
C GLN A 163 -25.46 14.28 -1.46
N PHE A 164 -26.24 14.36 -0.40
CA PHE A 164 -25.91 13.78 0.90
C PHE A 164 -25.58 12.29 0.85
N PRO A 165 -26.41 11.38 0.29
CA PRO A 165 -26.07 9.96 0.24
C PRO A 165 -24.85 9.65 -0.63
N SER A 166 -24.68 10.35 -1.75
CA SER A 166 -23.55 10.13 -2.66
C SER A 166 -22.22 10.49 -2.02
N ILE A 167 -22.13 11.61 -1.31
CA ILE A 167 -20.96 12.04 -0.57
C ILE A 167 -20.69 11.07 0.57
N LEU A 168 -21.72 10.73 1.35
CA LEU A 168 -21.61 9.78 2.46
C LEU A 168 -21.07 8.43 2.00
N LEU A 169 -21.73 7.82 1.02
CA LEU A 169 -21.32 6.51 0.48
C LEU A 169 -19.94 6.57 -0.15
N GLY A 170 -19.60 7.63 -0.87
CA GLY A 170 -18.31 7.79 -1.52
C GLY A 170 -17.15 7.78 -0.52
N PHE A 171 -17.22 8.61 0.52
CA PHE A 171 -16.18 8.65 1.55
C PHE A 171 -16.12 7.34 2.36
N LEU A 172 -17.26 6.74 2.68
CA LEU A 172 -17.28 5.46 3.40
C LEU A 172 -16.68 4.32 2.58
N LEU A 173 -16.90 4.30 1.26
CA LEU A 173 -16.27 3.33 0.36
C LEU A 173 -14.75 3.52 0.29
N ILE A 174 -14.24 4.76 0.32
CA ILE A 174 -12.80 5.04 0.39
C ILE A 174 -12.21 4.46 1.68
N VAL A 175 -12.85 4.69 2.83
CA VAL A 175 -12.38 4.17 4.13
C VAL A 175 -12.44 2.64 4.17
N MET A 176 -13.52 2.05 3.65
CA MET A 176 -13.61 0.59 3.58
C MET A 176 -12.60 0.01 2.59
N GLY A 177 -12.34 0.70 1.48
CA GLY A 177 -11.28 0.35 0.55
C GLY A 177 -9.91 0.23 1.23
N ARG A 178 -9.62 1.10 2.21
CA ARG A 178 -8.42 1.00 3.05
C ARG A 178 -8.41 -0.27 3.90
N GLY A 179 -9.54 -0.58 4.54
CA GLY A 179 -9.68 -1.81 5.33
C GLY A 179 -9.50 -3.09 4.51
N ILE A 180 -10.07 -3.11 3.30
CA ILE A 180 -9.88 -4.20 2.34
C ILE A 180 -8.44 -4.25 1.86
N ALA A 181 -7.83 -3.11 1.49
CA ALA A 181 -6.42 -3.04 1.10
C ALA A 181 -5.47 -3.59 2.16
N ALA A 182 -5.76 -3.33 3.41
CA ALA A 182 -5.02 -3.86 4.55
C ALA A 182 -5.41 -5.31 4.93
N ARG A 183 -6.29 -5.99 4.18
CA ARG A 183 -6.77 -7.36 4.41
C ARG A 183 -7.40 -7.59 5.80
N VAL A 184 -8.06 -6.56 6.35
CA VAL A 184 -8.64 -6.63 7.70
C VAL A 184 -9.98 -7.35 7.68
N LYS A 185 -10.14 -8.40 8.50
CA LYS A 185 -11.39 -9.18 8.62
C LYS A 185 -12.62 -8.30 8.92
N ARG A 186 -12.44 -7.31 9.79
CA ARG A 186 -13.53 -6.41 10.21
C ARG A 186 -14.07 -5.52 9.08
N ALA A 187 -13.30 -5.29 8.01
CA ALA A 187 -13.74 -4.52 6.85
C ALA A 187 -14.77 -5.26 5.98
N TYR A 188 -14.82 -6.59 6.06
CA TYR A 188 -15.62 -7.43 5.16
C TYR A 188 -17.12 -7.11 5.20
N LEU A 189 -17.75 -7.25 6.37
CA LEU A 189 -19.20 -7.04 6.50
C LEU A 189 -19.64 -5.59 6.21
N PRO A 190 -18.97 -4.54 6.74
CA PRO A 190 -19.32 -3.18 6.41
C PRO A 190 -19.19 -2.86 4.93
N THR A 191 -18.18 -3.39 4.25
CA THR A 191 -18.01 -3.18 2.79
C THR A 191 -19.16 -3.80 2.01
N ILE A 192 -19.54 -5.05 2.32
CA ILE A 192 -20.70 -5.70 1.69
C ILE A 192 -21.96 -4.88 1.93
N PHE A 193 -22.19 -4.43 3.17
CA PHE A 193 -23.35 -3.62 3.52
C PHE A 193 -23.40 -2.31 2.73
N LEU A 194 -22.28 -1.60 2.62
CA LEU A 194 -22.22 -0.34 1.87
C LEU A 194 -22.45 -0.54 0.37
N ILE A 195 -21.91 -1.60 -0.23
CA ILE A 195 -22.14 -1.90 -1.64
C ILE A 195 -23.60 -2.33 -1.86
N ALA A 196 -24.17 -3.14 -0.97
CA ALA A 196 -25.57 -3.52 -1.04
C ALA A 196 -26.48 -2.29 -0.89
N LEU A 197 -26.15 -1.36 0.00
CA LEU A 197 -26.85 -0.10 0.16
C LEU A 197 -26.74 0.78 -1.09
N ALA A 198 -25.56 0.87 -1.69
CA ALA A 198 -25.35 1.58 -2.95
C ALA A 198 -26.15 0.96 -4.09
N LEU A 199 -26.17 -0.38 -4.17
CA LEU A 199 -26.96 -1.12 -5.15
C LEU A 199 -28.47 -0.85 -4.97
N PHE A 200 -28.96 -0.93 -3.74
CA PHE A 200 -30.34 -0.63 -3.40
C PHE A 200 -30.73 0.82 -3.76
N TYR A 201 -29.85 1.77 -3.46
CA TYR A 201 -30.04 3.16 -3.84
C TYR A 201 -30.15 3.36 -5.35
N VAL A 202 -29.26 2.71 -6.13
CA VAL A 202 -29.30 2.76 -7.61
C VAL A 202 -30.59 2.15 -8.17
N LEU A 203 -31.09 1.08 -7.57
CA LEU A 203 -32.34 0.44 -8.00
C LEU A 203 -33.57 1.31 -7.74
N LEU A 204 -33.53 2.13 -6.67
CA LEU A 204 -34.64 3.01 -6.32
C LEU A 204 -34.64 4.35 -7.09
N SER A 205 -33.44 4.86 -7.45
CA SER A 205 -33.32 6.20 -8.03
C SER A 205 -33.63 6.21 -9.53
N ASP A 206 -32.89 5.40 -10.31
CA ASP A 206 -33.13 5.21 -11.76
C ASP A 206 -32.53 3.90 -12.18
N PHE A 207 -33.35 2.99 -12.66
CA PHE A 207 -32.89 1.68 -13.09
C PHE A 207 -31.94 1.81 -14.31
N SER A 208 -30.64 1.83 -14.02
CA SER A 208 -29.58 1.86 -15.02
C SER A 208 -28.79 0.56 -14.96
N PHE A 209 -28.74 -0.18 -16.06
CA PHE A 209 -28.07 -1.50 -16.10
C PHE A 209 -26.58 -1.42 -15.77
N THR A 210 -25.87 -0.39 -16.24
CA THR A 210 -24.41 -0.29 -16.08
C THR A 210 -23.94 -0.24 -14.62
N PRO A 211 -24.46 0.67 -13.75
CA PRO A 211 -24.05 0.67 -12.34
C PRO A 211 -24.53 -0.55 -11.57
N VAL A 212 -25.68 -1.11 -11.91
CA VAL A 212 -26.19 -2.34 -11.28
C VAL A 212 -25.25 -3.50 -11.56
N ILE A 213 -24.85 -3.70 -12.83
CA ILE A 213 -23.89 -4.75 -13.21
C ILE A 213 -22.56 -4.51 -12.53
N PHE A 214 -22.03 -3.28 -12.56
CA PHE A 214 -20.75 -2.94 -11.95
C PHE A 214 -20.71 -3.25 -10.43
N LEU A 215 -21.71 -2.75 -9.67
CA LEU A 215 -21.78 -2.99 -8.23
C LEU A 215 -22.06 -4.46 -7.91
N SER A 216 -22.83 -5.17 -8.75
CA SER A 216 -23.05 -6.60 -8.57
C SER A 216 -21.78 -7.41 -8.77
N ILE A 217 -20.98 -7.10 -9.79
CA ILE A 217 -19.68 -7.72 -10.01
C ILE A 217 -18.75 -7.41 -8.83
N LEU A 218 -18.67 -6.17 -8.40
CA LEU A 218 -17.85 -5.76 -7.25
C LEU A 218 -18.26 -6.51 -5.97
N LEU A 219 -19.57 -6.64 -5.73
CA LEU A 219 -20.10 -7.40 -4.61
C LEU A 219 -19.70 -8.88 -4.68
N LEU A 220 -19.84 -9.52 -5.86
CA LEU A 220 -19.45 -10.92 -6.05
C LEU A 220 -17.95 -11.14 -5.82
N ILE A 221 -17.10 -10.22 -6.29
CA ILE A 221 -15.66 -10.32 -6.08
C ILE A 221 -15.33 -10.18 -4.57
N ILE A 222 -15.96 -9.26 -3.85
CA ILE A 222 -15.74 -9.11 -2.40
C ILE A 222 -16.24 -10.32 -1.64
N LEU A 223 -17.38 -10.90 -2.01
CA LEU A 223 -17.86 -12.14 -1.42
C LEU A 223 -16.88 -13.30 -1.60
N ALA A 224 -16.26 -13.39 -2.78
CA ALA A 224 -15.23 -14.39 -3.06
C ALA A 224 -13.91 -14.14 -2.30
N SER A 225 -13.60 -12.89 -1.96
CA SER A 225 -12.36 -12.49 -1.27
C SER A 225 -12.37 -12.68 0.24
N LYS A 226 -13.38 -13.33 0.82
CA LYS A 226 -13.52 -13.51 2.28
C LYS A 226 -12.27 -14.10 2.94
N ASN A 227 -11.69 -15.12 2.32
CA ASN A 227 -10.54 -15.85 2.88
C ASN A 227 -9.23 -15.06 2.78
N GLU A 228 -9.18 -14.04 1.91
CA GLU A 228 -8.02 -13.15 1.77
C GLU A 228 -7.94 -12.09 2.89
N LEU A 229 -9.03 -11.92 3.63
CA LEU A 229 -9.11 -10.97 4.73
C LEU A 229 -8.83 -11.70 6.05
N PHE A 230 -7.56 -11.79 6.43
CA PHE A 230 -7.12 -12.57 7.59
C PHE A 230 -6.59 -11.72 8.75
N ARG A 231 -6.24 -10.45 8.51
CA ARG A 231 -5.69 -9.58 9.55
C ARG A 231 -6.73 -9.19 10.58
N GLU A 232 -6.34 -9.23 11.85
CA GLU A 232 -7.24 -9.05 12.99
C GLU A 232 -7.44 -7.60 13.40
N GLN A 233 -6.47 -6.73 13.07
CA GLN A 233 -6.49 -5.32 13.40
C GLN A 233 -5.94 -4.49 12.23
N LEU A 234 -6.26 -3.20 12.22
CA LEU A 234 -5.66 -2.21 11.31
C LEU A 234 -4.67 -1.34 12.10
N ILE A 235 -3.40 -1.37 11.68
CA ILE A 235 -2.44 -0.37 12.14
C ILE A 235 -2.33 0.69 11.06
N TYR A 236 -2.91 1.86 11.36
CA TYR A 236 -2.95 2.95 10.40
C TYR A 236 -1.64 3.73 10.46
N SER A 237 -0.70 3.36 9.59
CA SER A 237 0.62 3.99 9.53
C SER A 237 0.54 5.47 9.15
N TRP A 238 1.57 6.23 9.49
CA TRP A 238 1.64 7.66 9.19
C TRP A 238 1.57 7.93 7.67
N GLU A 239 2.24 7.12 6.86
CA GLU A 239 2.27 7.25 5.41
C GLU A 239 0.87 7.14 4.81
N TRP A 240 0.12 6.11 5.21
CA TRP A 240 -1.24 5.90 4.73
C TRP A 240 -2.22 6.95 5.25
N ARG A 241 -2.05 7.39 6.49
CA ARG A 241 -2.85 8.47 7.06
C ARG A 241 -2.67 9.76 6.28
N THR A 242 -1.45 10.04 5.83
CA THR A 242 -1.14 11.22 5.01
C THR A 242 -1.79 11.11 3.62
N ILE A 243 -1.67 9.97 2.94
CA ILE A 243 -2.26 9.75 1.60
C ILE A 243 -3.78 9.88 1.65
N ASP A 244 -4.43 9.18 2.55
CA ASP A 244 -5.89 9.23 2.68
C ASP A 244 -6.36 10.63 3.12
N GLY A 245 -5.62 11.30 3.99
CA GLY A 245 -5.86 12.69 4.40
C GLY A 245 -5.77 13.67 3.23
N ILE A 246 -4.79 13.49 2.33
CA ILE A 246 -4.66 14.32 1.11
C ILE A 246 -5.86 14.07 0.17
N ILE A 247 -6.24 12.82 -0.05
CA ILE A 247 -7.37 12.47 -0.94
C ILE A 247 -8.67 13.07 -0.40
N ILE A 248 -8.99 12.80 0.87
CA ILE A 248 -10.20 13.29 1.52
C ILE A 248 -10.20 14.82 1.61
N GLY A 249 -9.06 15.41 1.99
CA GLY A 249 -8.90 16.86 2.08
C GLY A 249 -9.04 17.55 0.74
N ALA A 250 -8.43 17.01 -0.33
CA ALA A 250 -8.55 17.56 -1.68
C ALA A 250 -9.98 17.50 -2.21
N LEU A 251 -10.69 16.39 -2.02
CA LEU A 251 -12.09 16.24 -2.41
C LEU A 251 -12.99 17.21 -1.62
N THR A 252 -12.76 17.34 -0.32
CA THR A 252 -13.51 18.29 0.54
C THR A 252 -13.26 19.74 0.14
N LEU A 253 -11.97 20.10 -0.09
CA LEU A 253 -11.60 21.44 -0.54
C LEU A 253 -12.22 21.77 -1.89
N LEU A 254 -12.17 20.84 -2.84
CA LEU A 254 -12.79 20.97 -4.16
C LEU A 254 -14.29 21.24 -4.01
N TYR A 255 -14.99 20.48 -3.18
CA TYR A 255 -16.42 20.66 -2.91
C TYR A 255 -16.72 22.04 -2.35
N ILE A 256 -15.95 22.49 -1.34
CA ILE A 256 -16.14 23.81 -0.69
C ILE A 256 -15.87 24.94 -1.68
N VAL A 257 -14.74 24.87 -2.41
CA VAL A 257 -14.34 25.93 -3.36
C VAL A 257 -15.38 26.11 -4.45
N ILE A 258 -15.86 25.01 -5.05
CA ILE A 258 -16.88 25.06 -6.09
C ILE A 258 -18.18 25.64 -5.53
N GLY A 259 -18.59 25.23 -4.32
CA GLY A 259 -19.78 25.72 -3.68
C GLY A 259 -19.73 27.22 -3.36
N VAL A 260 -18.64 27.66 -2.72
CA VAL A 260 -18.43 29.10 -2.41
C VAL A 260 -18.36 29.93 -3.69
N TYR A 261 -17.71 29.42 -4.73
CA TYR A 261 -17.61 30.10 -6.02
C TYR A 261 -19.00 30.34 -6.66
N ASN A 262 -19.95 29.44 -6.44
CA ASN A 262 -21.28 29.51 -7.02
C ASN A 262 -22.31 30.24 -6.13
N LEU A 263 -21.90 30.83 -4.98
CA LEU A 263 -22.78 31.65 -4.16
C LEU A 263 -23.27 32.90 -4.92
N PRO A 264 -24.53 33.36 -4.69
CA PRO A 264 -25.14 34.51 -5.39
C PRO A 264 -24.36 35.82 -5.21
N ASP A 265 -23.67 35.99 -4.09
CA ASP A 265 -22.93 37.22 -3.75
C ASP A 265 -21.63 37.44 -4.55
N PHE A 266 -21.29 36.52 -5.46
CA PHE A 266 -20.16 36.67 -6.38
C PHE A 266 -20.56 36.86 -7.85
N PRO A 267 -21.41 37.85 -8.20
CA PRO A 267 -21.97 37.96 -9.56
C PRO A 267 -20.93 38.28 -10.64
N HIS A 268 -19.84 38.97 -10.30
CA HIS A 268 -18.84 39.44 -11.28
C HIS A 268 -17.92 38.30 -11.84
N ARG A 269 -17.92 37.15 -11.22
CA ARG A 269 -17.08 36.01 -11.66
C ARG A 269 -17.82 34.97 -12.50
N ARG A 270 -19.16 35.02 -12.52
CA ARG A 270 -19.99 34.05 -13.26
C ARG A 270 -19.81 34.11 -14.79
N HIS A 271 -19.37 35.24 -15.33
CA HIS A 271 -19.24 35.41 -16.77
C HIS A 271 -17.96 34.80 -17.38
N HIS A 272 -16.99 34.40 -16.58
CA HIS A 272 -15.70 33.91 -17.08
C HIS A 272 -15.46 32.42 -16.83
N PHE A 273 -16.31 31.76 -16.10
CA PHE A 273 -16.20 30.32 -15.88
C PHE A 273 -17.31 29.57 -16.60
N ILE A 274 -16.92 28.45 -17.19
CA ILE A 274 -17.75 27.48 -17.90
C ILE A 274 -18.91 27.07 -16.99
N SER A 275 -20.13 26.98 -17.53
CA SER A 275 -21.37 26.48 -16.89
C SER A 275 -21.21 25.15 -16.13
N PHE A 276 -20.14 24.49 -16.38
CA PHE A 276 -19.62 23.27 -15.81
C PHE A 276 -19.57 23.22 -14.26
N PHE A 277 -19.32 24.36 -13.58
CA PHE A 277 -19.15 24.44 -12.12
C PHE A 277 -20.40 24.94 -11.37
N LEU A 278 -21.56 24.96 -12.00
CA LEU A 278 -22.77 25.49 -11.37
C LEU A 278 -23.46 24.43 -10.52
N PHE A 279 -23.61 24.68 -9.23
CA PHE A 279 -24.54 23.93 -8.38
C PHE A 279 -25.96 24.31 -8.67
N PRO A 280 -26.91 23.34 -8.66
CA PRO A 280 -28.32 23.63 -9.00
C PRO A 280 -29.00 24.56 -8.00
N SER A 281 -28.59 24.58 -6.72
CA SER A 281 -29.10 25.50 -5.71
C SER A 281 -28.22 25.54 -4.46
N GLU A 282 -28.30 26.64 -3.68
CA GLU A 282 -27.61 26.80 -2.39
C GLU A 282 -28.00 25.72 -1.37
N LYS A 283 -29.29 25.38 -1.34
CA LYS A 283 -29.81 24.34 -0.42
C LYS A 283 -29.18 22.99 -0.65
N ILE A 284 -28.91 22.64 -1.91
CA ILE A 284 -28.26 21.38 -2.28
C ILE A 284 -26.81 21.39 -1.86
N TRP A 285 -26.08 22.51 -2.07
CA TRP A 285 -24.70 22.64 -1.63
C TRP A 285 -24.57 22.55 -0.10
N PHE A 286 -25.46 23.23 0.64
CA PHE A 286 -25.48 23.20 2.10
C PHE A 286 -25.78 21.80 2.64
N SER A 287 -26.68 21.06 1.99
CA SER A 287 -26.92 19.64 2.29
C SER A 287 -25.65 18.78 2.13
N GLY A 288 -24.87 19.01 1.08
CA GLY A 288 -23.60 18.32 0.88
C GLY A 288 -22.52 18.71 1.90
N LEU A 289 -22.48 19.97 2.34
CA LEU A 289 -21.58 20.40 3.41
C LEU A 289 -21.92 19.71 4.73
N LEU A 290 -23.21 19.60 5.07
CA LEU A 290 -23.65 18.82 6.24
C LEU A 290 -23.26 17.33 6.10
N ALA A 291 -23.34 16.78 4.87
CA ALA A 291 -22.89 15.42 4.61
C ALA A 291 -21.39 15.25 4.91
N ILE A 292 -20.54 16.19 4.52
CA ILE A 292 -19.09 16.14 4.78
C ILE A 292 -18.83 16.15 6.29
N ILE A 293 -19.56 16.96 7.07
CA ILE A 293 -19.43 16.99 8.53
C ILE A 293 -19.84 15.64 9.14
N ALA A 294 -20.98 15.09 8.74
CA ALA A 294 -21.44 13.79 9.20
C ALA A 294 -20.48 12.67 8.83
N VAL A 295 -19.96 12.68 7.61
CA VAL A 295 -18.96 11.74 7.11
C VAL A 295 -17.67 11.84 7.91
N SER A 296 -17.18 13.03 8.23
CA SER A 296 -15.97 13.20 9.03
C SER A 296 -16.08 12.49 10.37
N PHE A 297 -17.22 12.59 11.02
CA PHE A 297 -17.49 11.84 12.25
C PHE A 297 -17.55 10.33 12.01
N MET A 298 -18.24 9.89 10.96
CA MET A 298 -18.32 8.47 10.63
C MET A 298 -16.97 7.87 10.24
N ILE A 299 -16.11 8.61 9.54
CA ILE A 299 -14.74 8.18 9.23
C ILE A 299 -13.97 7.83 10.51
N VAL A 300 -14.03 8.69 11.52
CA VAL A 300 -13.38 8.44 12.81
C VAL A 300 -13.91 7.16 13.45
N LEU A 301 -15.23 6.96 13.45
CA LEU A 301 -15.85 5.74 13.99
C LEU A 301 -15.43 4.48 13.21
N PHE A 302 -15.46 4.53 11.87
CA PHE A 302 -15.08 3.40 11.04
C PHE A 302 -13.58 3.07 11.12
N VAL A 303 -12.73 4.07 11.17
CA VAL A 303 -11.28 3.86 11.37
C VAL A 303 -11.05 3.22 12.74
N HIS A 304 -11.70 3.70 13.78
CA HIS A 304 -11.61 3.11 15.12
C HIS A 304 -12.13 1.66 15.13
N PHE A 305 -13.24 1.40 14.47
CA PHE A 305 -13.79 0.04 14.31
C PHE A 305 -12.81 -0.90 13.58
N LEU A 306 -12.18 -0.43 12.51
CA LEU A 306 -11.20 -1.22 11.75
C LEU A 306 -9.91 -1.48 12.53
N GLN A 307 -9.47 -0.52 13.35
CA GLN A 307 -8.31 -0.69 14.23
C GLN A 307 -8.53 -1.83 15.22
N GLY A 308 -9.73 -1.94 15.78
CA GLY A 308 -10.08 -2.97 16.75
C GLY A 308 -9.28 -2.89 18.04
N GLU A 309 -9.25 -3.99 18.77
CA GLU A 309 -8.40 -4.13 19.95
C GLU A 309 -6.93 -4.23 19.54
N LYS A 310 -6.09 -3.42 20.17
CA LYS A 310 -4.66 -3.37 19.88
C LYS A 310 -3.97 -4.61 20.47
N LYS A 311 -3.80 -5.64 19.65
CA LYS A 311 -3.06 -6.85 20.02
C LYS A 311 -1.56 -6.60 19.84
N GLN A 312 -0.80 -7.15 20.78
CA GLN A 312 0.66 -7.04 20.79
C GLN A 312 1.27 -8.36 20.36
N ILE A 313 2.33 -8.28 19.55
CA ILE A 313 3.12 -9.44 19.10
C ILE A 313 3.96 -9.96 20.26
N GLY A 314 4.17 -11.27 20.27
CA GLY A 314 5.00 -11.95 21.24
C GLY A 314 4.62 -11.63 22.68
N GLU A 315 5.54 -11.76 23.58
CA GLU A 315 5.35 -11.54 25.01
C GLU A 315 6.27 -10.46 25.57
N ALA A 316 5.92 -9.91 26.74
CA ALA A 316 6.82 -9.08 27.51
C ALA A 316 8.03 -9.93 27.95
N PHE A 317 9.15 -9.27 28.27
CA PHE A 317 10.35 -9.96 28.72
C PHE A 317 10.05 -10.95 29.85
N ASN A 318 10.40 -12.21 29.61
CA ASN A 318 10.32 -13.32 30.56
C ASN A 318 11.74 -13.88 30.75
N GLU A 319 12.34 -13.57 31.88
CA GLU A 319 13.72 -13.92 32.20
C GLU A 319 13.96 -15.44 32.25
N GLU A 320 13.04 -16.20 32.84
CA GLU A 320 13.14 -17.65 32.96
C GLU A 320 13.16 -18.32 31.58
N LYS A 321 12.24 -17.91 30.71
CA LYS A 321 12.12 -18.45 29.36
C LYS A 321 13.33 -18.07 28.49
N ALA A 322 13.79 -16.82 28.57
CA ALA A 322 14.98 -16.37 27.88
C ALA A 322 16.24 -17.12 28.32
N LEU A 323 16.45 -17.25 29.65
CA LEU A 323 17.56 -18.01 30.20
C LEU A 323 17.51 -19.49 29.80
N LYS A 324 16.32 -20.12 29.83
CA LYS A 324 16.16 -21.52 29.42
C LYS A 324 16.65 -21.72 27.98
N ILE A 325 16.23 -20.86 27.04
CA ILE A 325 16.67 -20.97 25.64
C ILE A 325 18.18 -20.77 25.52
N LEU A 326 18.71 -19.67 26.09
CA LEU A 326 20.12 -19.30 25.94
C LEU A 326 21.08 -20.28 26.64
N THR A 327 20.71 -20.85 27.78
CA THR A 327 21.53 -21.83 28.48
C THR A 327 21.49 -23.21 27.81
N THR A 328 20.36 -23.60 27.21
CA THR A 328 20.21 -24.92 26.59
C THR A 328 20.81 -24.97 25.19
N TYR A 329 20.56 -23.96 24.37
CA TYR A 329 20.90 -23.97 22.94
C TYR A 329 21.97 -22.94 22.56
N GLY A 330 22.31 -22.03 23.48
CA GLY A 330 23.25 -20.94 23.21
C GLY A 330 22.60 -19.68 22.62
N GLY A 331 23.42 -18.68 22.45
CA GLY A 331 23.05 -17.38 21.86
C GLY A 331 24.15 -16.82 20.97
N ASN A 332 23.99 -15.56 20.60
CA ASN A 332 24.96 -14.75 19.85
C ASN A 332 25.39 -13.54 20.68
N SER A 333 26.21 -12.64 20.10
CA SER A 333 26.71 -11.42 20.75
C SER A 333 25.58 -10.54 21.30
N ASP A 334 24.44 -10.49 20.60
CA ASP A 334 23.35 -9.57 20.90
C ASP A 334 22.29 -10.16 21.81
N SER A 335 22.32 -11.47 22.05
CA SER A 335 21.33 -12.19 22.85
C SER A 335 21.18 -11.61 24.27
N GLN A 336 22.26 -11.07 24.85
CA GLN A 336 22.26 -10.49 26.18
C GLN A 336 21.52 -9.14 26.25
N LEU A 337 21.30 -8.48 25.10
CA LEU A 337 20.59 -7.20 25.06
C LEU A 337 19.10 -7.31 25.42
N ILE A 338 18.53 -8.51 25.42
CA ILE A 338 17.16 -8.74 25.88
C ILE A 338 16.99 -8.44 27.38
N PHE A 339 18.06 -8.61 28.19
CA PHE A 339 18.05 -8.35 29.62
C PHE A 339 18.03 -6.86 29.99
N LEU A 340 18.17 -5.94 28.99
CA LEU A 340 17.92 -4.51 29.17
C LEU A 340 16.43 -4.22 29.40
N LYS A 341 15.54 -5.17 29.10
CA LYS A 341 14.08 -5.08 29.34
C LYS A 341 13.38 -3.97 28.56
N ASP A 342 14.02 -3.41 27.55
CA ASP A 342 13.51 -2.37 26.66
C ASP A 342 12.86 -2.96 25.38
N LYS A 343 12.92 -4.27 25.20
CA LYS A 343 12.41 -5.02 24.06
C LYS A 343 11.36 -6.05 24.48
N ARG A 344 10.59 -6.46 23.53
CA ARG A 344 9.70 -7.62 23.64
C ARG A 344 10.41 -8.86 23.11
N MET A 345 9.90 -10.03 23.46
CA MET A 345 10.41 -11.30 22.99
C MET A 345 9.33 -12.09 22.24
N PHE A 346 9.77 -12.79 21.21
CA PHE A 346 9.01 -13.83 20.56
C PHE A 346 9.76 -15.15 20.80
N ALA A 347 9.16 -16.04 21.57
CA ALA A 347 9.71 -17.36 21.83
C ALA A 347 8.99 -18.37 20.94
N TYR A 348 9.72 -18.97 20.00
CA TYR A 348 9.20 -20.06 19.20
C TYR A 348 9.27 -21.36 19.98
N GLU A 349 8.15 -22.08 19.99
CA GLU A 349 8.01 -23.35 20.71
C GLU A 349 7.85 -24.49 19.71
N LYS A 350 8.66 -25.54 19.87
CA LYS A 350 8.56 -26.79 19.11
C LYS A 350 8.37 -27.94 20.09
N ASP A 351 7.35 -28.76 19.86
CA ASP A 351 6.97 -29.87 20.74
C ASP A 351 6.69 -29.45 22.20
N GLY A 352 6.23 -28.22 22.42
CA GLY A 352 5.91 -27.66 23.73
C GLY A 352 7.13 -27.10 24.50
N GLU A 353 8.31 -27.06 23.88
CA GLU A 353 9.51 -26.49 24.45
C GLU A 353 9.98 -25.25 23.66
N PRO A 354 10.33 -24.15 24.35
CA PRO A 354 10.84 -22.95 23.68
C PRO A 354 12.27 -23.20 23.17
N THR A 355 12.46 -23.10 21.86
CA THR A 355 13.72 -23.43 21.20
C THR A 355 14.44 -22.22 20.60
N VAL A 356 13.69 -21.18 20.18
CA VAL A 356 14.27 -19.98 19.55
C VAL A 356 13.69 -18.72 20.16
N LEU A 357 14.53 -17.72 20.32
CA LEU A 357 14.21 -16.40 20.84
C LEU A 357 14.52 -15.33 19.78
N LEU A 358 13.54 -14.51 19.42
CA LEU A 358 13.74 -13.26 18.71
C LEU A 358 13.41 -12.09 19.65
N GLN A 359 14.31 -11.11 19.70
CA GLN A 359 14.11 -9.87 20.45
C GLN A 359 13.73 -8.74 19.49
N PHE A 360 12.70 -7.98 19.83
CA PHE A 360 12.19 -6.94 18.93
C PHE A 360 11.50 -5.81 19.68
N ALA A 361 11.34 -4.68 18.99
CA ALA A 361 10.48 -3.60 19.44
C ALA A 361 9.60 -3.12 18.29
N CYS A 362 8.39 -2.61 18.61
CA CYS A 362 7.44 -2.16 17.60
C CYS A 362 7.27 -0.64 17.67
N PHE A 363 7.45 0.01 16.52
CA PHE A 363 7.19 1.43 16.34
C PHE A 363 6.27 1.66 15.13
N ASN A 364 5.18 2.38 15.33
CA ASN A 364 4.10 2.52 14.35
C ASN A 364 3.56 1.15 13.89
N ASN A 365 3.72 0.84 12.60
CA ASN A 365 3.35 -0.44 12.00
C ASN A 365 4.54 -1.36 11.75
N LYS A 366 5.72 -1.04 12.27
CA LYS A 366 6.94 -1.83 12.07
C LYS A 366 7.34 -2.53 13.35
N CYS A 367 7.72 -3.80 13.25
CA CYS A 367 8.36 -4.55 14.32
C CYS A 367 9.81 -4.81 13.93
N ILE A 368 10.74 -4.19 14.65
CA ILE A 368 12.16 -4.22 14.36
C ILE A 368 12.78 -5.30 15.25
N VAL A 369 13.22 -6.38 14.62
CA VAL A 369 13.98 -7.48 15.24
C VAL A 369 15.43 -7.05 15.30
N MET A 370 16.04 -7.21 16.46
CA MET A 370 17.44 -6.86 16.70
C MET A 370 18.35 -8.08 16.67
N GLY A 371 19.31 -8.08 15.78
CA GLY A 371 20.29 -9.15 15.63
C GLY A 371 19.70 -10.45 15.10
N ASP A 372 20.51 -11.47 15.12
CA ASP A 372 20.13 -12.82 14.74
C ASP A 372 19.24 -13.47 15.80
N PRO A 373 18.37 -14.43 15.42
CA PRO A 373 17.69 -15.29 16.38
C PRO A 373 18.69 -15.98 17.31
N SER A 374 18.28 -16.26 18.54
CA SER A 374 19.07 -16.96 19.54
C SER A 374 18.42 -18.31 19.84
N GLY A 375 19.21 -19.36 20.07
CA GLY A 375 18.70 -20.67 20.39
C GLY A 375 19.10 -21.75 19.39
N LYS A 376 18.21 -22.71 19.16
CA LYS A 376 18.46 -23.87 18.30
C LYS A 376 18.45 -23.47 16.82
N LYS A 377 19.61 -23.51 16.18
CA LYS A 377 19.82 -23.03 14.81
C LYS A 377 18.96 -23.72 13.75
N GLU A 378 18.72 -25.01 13.92
CA GLU A 378 17.91 -25.80 12.99
C GLU A 378 16.46 -25.34 12.92
N ASP A 379 15.97 -24.68 13.98
CA ASP A 379 14.60 -24.19 14.08
C ASP A 379 14.47 -22.70 13.68
N PHE A 380 15.57 -22.03 13.28
CA PHE A 380 15.55 -20.61 12.89
C PHE A 380 14.62 -20.30 11.69
N PRO A 381 14.62 -21.09 10.60
CA PRO A 381 13.70 -20.83 9.50
C PRO A 381 12.22 -20.89 9.92
N GLU A 382 11.84 -21.91 10.68
CA GLU A 382 10.47 -22.09 11.18
C GLU A 382 10.08 -20.98 12.17
N ALA A 383 11.01 -20.56 13.03
CA ALA A 383 10.78 -19.49 14.00
C ALA A 383 10.60 -18.11 13.31
N ILE A 384 11.41 -17.83 12.27
CA ILE A 384 11.30 -16.63 11.45
C ILE A 384 9.96 -16.61 10.70
N GLU A 385 9.58 -17.72 10.07
CA GLU A 385 8.30 -17.87 9.40
C GLU A 385 7.13 -17.60 10.33
N ALA A 386 7.10 -18.24 11.51
CA ALA A 386 6.07 -18.05 12.53
C ALA A 386 6.00 -16.58 13.00
N PHE A 387 7.13 -15.92 13.17
CA PHE A 387 7.18 -14.51 13.53
C PHE A 387 6.62 -13.62 12.40
N ILE A 388 6.96 -13.89 11.14
CA ILE A 388 6.45 -13.19 9.97
C ILE A 388 4.92 -13.36 9.86
N GLU A 389 4.42 -14.58 10.04
CA GLU A 389 2.98 -14.87 10.01
C GLU A 389 2.22 -14.13 11.13
N GLU A 390 2.76 -14.12 12.35
CA GLU A 390 2.13 -13.42 13.47
C GLU A 390 2.15 -11.90 13.26
N THR A 391 3.25 -11.33 12.79
CA THR A 391 3.35 -9.91 12.47
C THR A 391 2.36 -9.53 11.37
N ASP A 392 2.23 -10.34 10.32
CA ASP A 392 1.28 -10.09 9.23
C ASP A 392 -0.18 -10.20 9.70
N ARG A 393 -0.51 -11.20 10.49
CA ARG A 393 -1.83 -11.37 11.11
C ARG A 393 -2.24 -10.17 11.95
N LEU A 394 -1.30 -9.53 12.62
CA LEU A 394 -1.51 -8.35 13.45
C LEU A 394 -1.23 -7.03 12.72
N CYS A 395 -1.09 -7.05 11.39
CA CYS A 395 -0.89 -5.87 10.53
C CYS A 395 0.41 -5.08 10.85
N TYR A 396 1.45 -5.77 11.31
CA TYR A 396 2.79 -5.21 11.45
C TYR A 396 3.66 -5.63 10.28
N LEU A 397 4.67 -4.80 9.98
CA LEU A 397 5.72 -5.08 9.01
C LEU A 397 7.00 -5.46 9.75
N PRO A 398 7.47 -6.71 9.68
CA PRO A 398 8.73 -7.09 10.29
C PRO A 398 9.91 -6.48 9.52
N VAL A 399 10.90 -6.00 10.28
CA VAL A 399 12.16 -5.46 9.80
C VAL A 399 13.26 -6.12 10.62
N PHE A 400 14.21 -6.76 9.96
CA PHE A 400 15.35 -7.38 10.63
C PHE A 400 16.55 -6.44 10.54
N TYR A 401 17.16 -6.13 11.68
CA TYR A 401 18.23 -5.16 11.82
C TYR A 401 19.47 -5.81 12.42
N GLU A 402 20.64 -5.49 11.87
CA GLU A 402 21.94 -6.08 12.29
C GLU A 402 21.97 -7.61 12.17
N THR A 403 21.48 -8.14 11.06
CA THR A 403 21.49 -9.59 10.79
C THR A 403 22.79 -10.03 10.11
N SER A 404 23.26 -11.23 10.46
CA SER A 404 24.39 -11.88 9.80
C SER A 404 24.05 -12.33 8.38
N GLU A 405 25.08 -12.65 7.60
CA GLU A 405 24.93 -13.20 6.25
C GLU A 405 24.13 -14.51 6.23
N GLU A 406 24.30 -15.36 7.24
CA GLU A 406 23.56 -16.63 7.39
C GLU A 406 22.04 -16.37 7.47
N ILE A 407 21.62 -15.42 8.29
CA ILE A 407 20.20 -15.08 8.47
C ILE A 407 19.63 -14.29 7.27
N VAL A 408 20.44 -13.44 6.63
CA VAL A 408 20.06 -12.76 5.39
C VAL A 408 19.67 -13.75 4.30
N MET A 409 20.39 -14.87 4.16
CA MET A 409 20.06 -15.92 3.20
C MET A 409 18.69 -16.55 3.48
N ILE A 410 18.39 -16.84 4.75
CA ILE A 410 17.08 -17.36 5.17
C ILE A 410 15.98 -16.32 4.89
N LEU A 411 16.19 -15.06 5.24
CA LEU A 411 15.23 -13.99 5.01
C LEU A 411 14.95 -13.75 3.53
N HIS A 412 15.96 -13.95 2.68
CA HIS A 412 15.80 -13.83 1.23
C HIS A 412 14.86 -14.90 0.67
N GLU A 413 14.84 -16.10 1.22
CA GLU A 413 13.85 -17.14 0.86
C GLU A 413 12.43 -16.74 1.18
N PHE A 414 12.21 -15.89 2.19
CA PHE A 414 10.93 -15.29 2.52
C PHE A 414 10.61 -14.00 1.74
N GLY A 415 11.46 -13.63 0.77
CA GLY A 415 11.23 -12.48 -0.12
C GLY A 415 11.66 -11.13 0.46
N TYR A 416 12.57 -11.12 1.44
CA TYR A 416 13.15 -9.89 1.97
C TYR A 416 14.31 -9.42 1.10
N ASP A 417 14.32 -8.12 0.83
CA ASP A 417 15.48 -7.41 0.31
C ASP A 417 16.35 -6.92 1.48
N PHE A 418 17.63 -6.75 1.24
CA PHE A 418 18.56 -6.29 2.27
C PHE A 418 19.43 -5.12 1.80
N ILE A 419 19.81 -4.28 2.75
CA ILE A 419 20.69 -3.14 2.55
C ILE A 419 21.83 -3.25 3.56
N LYS A 420 23.07 -3.21 3.09
CA LYS A 420 24.25 -3.13 3.96
C LYS A 420 24.28 -1.78 4.66
N MET A 421 24.11 -1.76 5.98
CA MET A 421 24.10 -0.54 6.81
C MET A 421 25.49 -0.19 7.34
N GLY A 422 26.35 -1.18 7.56
CA GLY A 422 27.67 -0.99 8.13
C GLY A 422 28.53 -2.26 8.11
N GLU A 423 29.61 -2.22 8.87
CA GLU A 423 30.50 -3.35 9.08
C GLU A 423 30.79 -3.45 10.57
N GLU A 424 30.74 -4.66 11.09
CA GLU A 424 31.17 -4.95 12.46
C GLU A 424 32.64 -5.37 12.47
N ALA A 425 33.40 -4.80 13.38
CA ALA A 425 34.82 -5.12 13.52
C ALA A 425 35.04 -6.17 14.60
N TYR A 426 35.67 -7.24 14.24
CA TYR A 426 36.03 -8.34 15.14
C TYR A 426 37.51 -8.34 15.46
N VAL A 427 37.87 -8.64 16.72
CA VAL A 427 39.21 -8.87 17.16
C VAL A 427 39.31 -10.31 17.69
N ASP A 428 40.04 -11.16 16.99
CA ASP A 428 40.33 -12.51 17.47
C ASP A 428 41.32 -12.45 18.65
N LEU A 429 40.81 -12.66 19.84
CA LEU A 429 41.61 -12.58 21.06
C LEU A 429 42.67 -13.67 21.18
N ASN A 430 42.51 -14.82 20.49
CA ASN A 430 43.47 -15.91 20.53
C ASN A 430 44.73 -15.55 19.74
N SER A 431 44.61 -14.75 18.71
CA SER A 431 45.71 -14.30 17.86
C SER A 431 46.14 -12.86 18.13
N PHE A 432 45.40 -12.10 18.95
CA PHE A 432 45.66 -10.69 19.23
C PHE A 432 47.01 -10.52 19.96
N THR A 433 47.84 -9.65 19.41
CA THR A 433 49.09 -9.25 20.06
C THR A 433 49.39 -7.79 19.76
N THR A 434 50.02 -7.11 20.73
CA THR A 434 50.52 -5.75 20.56
C THR A 434 51.91 -5.71 19.95
N SER A 435 52.56 -6.85 19.65
CA SER A 435 53.87 -6.92 19.05
C SER A 435 53.81 -6.61 17.53
N GLY A 436 54.98 -6.34 16.95
CA GLY A 436 55.13 -6.11 15.51
C GLY A 436 54.97 -4.66 15.05
N LYS A 437 55.37 -4.40 13.80
CA LYS A 437 55.40 -3.04 13.21
C LYS A 437 54.03 -2.42 13.07
N LYS A 438 53.01 -3.22 12.74
CA LYS A 438 51.62 -2.77 12.55
C LYS A 438 51.02 -2.20 13.85
N MET A 439 51.39 -2.74 15.00
CA MET A 439 50.86 -2.36 16.32
C MET A 439 51.67 -1.23 17.01
N LYS A 440 52.59 -0.54 16.29
CA LYS A 440 53.38 0.57 16.84
C LYS A 440 52.50 1.69 17.39
N GLY A 441 51.42 2.05 16.68
CA GLY A 441 50.49 3.08 17.12
C GLY A 441 49.76 2.70 18.41
N THR A 442 49.27 1.47 18.49
CA THR A 442 48.56 0.94 19.67
C THR A 442 49.50 0.94 20.88
N ARG A 443 50.76 0.47 20.73
CA ARG A 443 51.74 0.53 21.83
C ARG A 443 52.06 1.95 22.27
N ALA A 444 52.12 2.93 21.35
CA ALA A 444 52.38 4.29 21.69
C ALA A 444 51.24 4.90 22.54
N VAL A 445 50.00 4.53 22.24
CA VAL A 445 48.82 4.91 23.02
C VAL A 445 48.86 4.25 24.40
N LEU A 446 49.12 2.95 24.50
CA LEU A 446 49.23 2.23 25.77
C LEU A 446 50.28 2.85 26.68
N ASN A 447 51.50 3.09 26.17
CA ASN A 447 52.59 3.72 26.93
C ASN A 447 52.24 5.16 27.36
N ARG A 448 51.42 5.88 26.61
CA ARG A 448 50.96 7.22 27.01
C ARG A 448 49.97 7.12 28.16
N ILE A 449 48.99 6.22 28.06
CA ILE A 449 47.94 5.99 29.06
C ILE A 449 48.61 5.60 30.42
N GLU A 450 49.57 4.66 30.36
CA GLU A 450 50.32 4.27 31.54
C GLU A 450 51.12 5.43 32.19
N ARG A 451 51.75 6.29 31.38
CA ARG A 451 52.48 7.47 31.87
C ARG A 451 51.56 8.52 32.46
N GLU A 452 50.33 8.63 31.98
CA GLU A 452 49.30 9.52 32.49
C GLU A 452 48.61 8.96 33.74
N GLY A 453 48.98 7.76 34.22
CA GLY A 453 48.51 7.14 35.46
C GLY A 453 47.14 6.52 35.40
N PHE A 454 46.63 6.23 34.19
CA PHE A 454 45.35 5.51 34.04
C PHE A 454 45.56 4.04 34.38
N THR A 455 44.56 3.46 35.09
CA THR A 455 44.46 2.04 35.41
C THR A 455 43.21 1.44 34.75
N PHE A 456 43.22 0.15 34.48
CA PHE A 456 42.08 -0.60 33.95
C PHE A 456 41.74 -1.72 34.93
N ASP A 457 40.49 -1.66 35.42
CA ASP A 457 39.95 -2.62 36.37
C ASP A 457 38.65 -3.24 35.80
N VAL A 458 38.44 -4.53 36.06
CA VAL A 458 37.21 -5.28 35.69
C VAL A 458 36.41 -5.51 36.93
N LEU A 459 35.25 -4.84 36.99
CA LEU A 459 34.31 -4.98 38.10
C LEU A 459 33.28 -6.09 37.77
N GLN A 460 33.00 -6.93 38.76
CA GLN A 460 32.01 -8.01 38.63
C GLN A 460 30.67 -7.64 39.29
N PRO A 461 29.54 -7.96 38.69
CA PRO A 461 28.24 -7.81 39.35
C PRO A 461 28.08 -8.73 40.56
N PRO A 462 27.19 -8.42 41.52
CA PRO A 462 26.27 -7.29 41.53
C PRO A 462 26.92 -5.96 41.90
N PHE A 463 26.54 -4.87 41.22
CA PHE A 463 27.06 -3.55 41.47
C PHE A 463 26.30 -2.86 42.62
N SER A 464 27.01 -2.14 43.48
CA SER A 464 26.39 -1.36 44.54
C SER A 464 25.62 -0.15 43.97
N ALA A 465 24.66 0.38 44.74
CA ALA A 465 23.94 1.59 44.38
C ALA A 465 24.86 2.81 44.17
N GLU A 466 25.96 2.87 44.93
CA GLU A 466 26.98 3.93 44.81
C GLU A 466 27.73 3.80 43.45
N GLN A 467 28.17 2.58 43.09
CA GLN A 467 28.82 2.32 41.81
C GLN A 467 27.89 2.66 40.63
N MET A 468 26.61 2.25 40.69
CA MET A 468 25.62 2.59 39.66
C MET A 468 25.41 4.09 39.55
N SER A 469 25.43 4.85 40.67
CA SER A 469 25.34 6.30 40.63
C SER A 469 26.57 6.96 39.97
N ILE A 470 27.77 6.41 40.21
CA ILE A 470 29.00 6.88 39.56
C ILE A 470 28.93 6.62 38.05
N PHE A 471 28.51 5.41 37.61
CA PHE A 471 28.36 5.07 36.20
C PHE A 471 27.34 5.96 35.49
N LYS A 472 26.22 6.22 36.18
CA LYS A 472 25.20 7.16 35.70
C LYS A 472 25.73 8.58 35.53
N ASN A 473 26.45 9.11 36.49
CA ASN A 473 27.05 10.45 36.40
C ASN A 473 28.05 10.56 35.25
N ILE A 474 28.84 9.52 35.01
CA ILE A 474 29.77 9.49 33.88
C ILE A 474 29.01 9.50 32.55
N SER A 475 27.97 8.69 32.45
CA SER A 475 27.11 8.63 31.26
C SER A 475 26.44 9.98 31.02
N ASP A 476 25.82 10.58 32.04
CA ASP A 476 25.12 11.87 31.95
C ASP A 476 26.08 13.00 31.53
N ASN A 477 27.28 13.03 32.06
CA ASN A 477 28.32 14.00 31.70
C ASN A 477 28.79 13.83 30.25
N TRP A 478 28.94 12.58 29.80
CA TRP A 478 29.30 12.29 28.40
C TRP A 478 28.18 12.63 27.43
N LEU A 479 26.93 12.35 27.81
CA LEU A 479 25.74 12.66 27.02
C LEU A 479 25.55 14.17 26.85
N GLY A 480 25.73 14.96 27.93
CA GLY A 480 25.57 16.40 27.93
C GLY A 480 24.19 16.84 27.47
N SER A 481 24.13 17.65 26.40
CA SER A 481 22.86 18.07 25.77
C SER A 481 22.29 17.10 24.73
N ARG A 482 22.96 16.01 24.46
CA ARG A 482 22.51 15.01 23.52
C ARG A 482 21.37 14.18 24.12
N LYS A 483 20.39 13.80 23.28
CA LYS A 483 19.36 12.85 23.73
C LYS A 483 19.96 11.45 23.80
N GLU A 484 19.61 10.74 24.83
CA GLU A 484 19.84 9.31 24.93
C GLU A 484 19.14 8.61 23.76
N LYS A 485 19.84 7.76 23.05
CA LYS A 485 19.31 6.96 21.94
C LYS A 485 19.21 5.54 22.42
N GLY A 486 17.98 5.04 22.52
CA GLY A 486 17.69 3.62 22.71
C GLY A 486 17.68 2.88 21.37
N PHE A 487 17.25 1.63 21.39
CA PHE A 487 17.09 0.81 20.19
C PHE A 487 16.01 1.41 19.24
N LEU A 488 15.00 2.09 19.79
CA LEU A 488 13.93 2.79 19.05
C LEU A 488 13.74 4.21 19.56
#